data_def56ca27abad055366f3ea874f6028e
#
_entry.id   def56ca27abad055366f3ea874f6028e
#
_cell.length_a   1.000
_cell.length_b   1.000
_cell.length_c   1.000
_cell.angle_alpha   90.00
_cell.angle_beta   90.00
_cell.angle_gamma   90.00
#
_symmetry.space_group_name_H-M   'P 1'
#
loop_
_entity.id
_entity.type
_entity.pdbx_description
1 polymer ?
#
loop_
_entity_poly.entity_id
_entity_poly.type
_entity_poly.pdbx_seq_one_letter_code
_entity_poly.pdbx_strand_id
1 'polypeptide(L)'
;MQYVNEINAGNALPMTIHTEARMFYNESLKGVYLFVPGTIVLILMLISAIMTSISITREKEMGTMETLLVSPLKPAQIILGKVMPYMLLALVNAITIVLLGYFIFGLPIQGSILLLALESLLFITLALALGILFSTIAPNQMVAMFASMIGLLLPTLILSGFIFPLENMPQWLQLFSYILPPRWFLTIIKNIMLKGAGLEFVWKETLILAGMTIVLFTVSIKKFKIRLQ
;
A
#
# COMPACT_ATOMS: atom_id res chain seq x y z
N MET A 1 -22.61 23.55 8.19
CA MET A 1 -23.57 23.71 9.30
C MET A 1 -23.68 25.18 9.77
N GLN A 2 -22.59 25.90 9.96
CA GLN A 2 -22.61 27.31 10.41
C GLN A 2 -23.42 28.21 9.44
N TYR A 3 -23.23 28.10 8.15
CA TYR A 3 -23.91 28.90 7.13
C TYR A 3 -25.44 28.69 7.09
N VAL A 4 -25.90 27.47 7.34
CA VAL A 4 -27.34 27.14 7.40
C VAL A 4 -27.98 27.69 8.67
N ASN A 5 -27.25 27.72 9.78
CA ASN A 5 -27.71 28.32 11.01
C ASN A 5 -27.80 29.85 10.91
N GLU A 6 -26.89 30.50 10.18
CA GLU A 6 -26.95 31.95 9.91
C GLU A 6 -28.14 32.33 9.02
N ILE A 7 -28.44 31.52 8.00
CA ILE A 7 -29.64 31.74 7.14
C ILE A 7 -30.93 31.54 7.94
N ASN A 8 -30.97 30.53 8.80
CA ASN A 8 -32.16 30.26 9.61
C ASN A 8 -32.35 31.26 10.77
N ALA A 9 -31.30 31.91 11.25
CA ALA A 9 -31.35 32.88 12.34
C ALA A 9 -31.76 34.32 11.89
N GLY A 10 -31.55 34.64 10.61
CA GLY A 10 -31.79 36.00 10.08
C GLY A 10 -33.15 36.26 9.49
N ASN A 11 -33.96 35.25 9.16
CA ASN A 11 -35.26 35.41 8.55
C ASN A 11 -36.27 34.48 9.21
N ALA A 12 -37.41 35.03 9.63
CA ALA A 12 -38.57 34.26 10.04
C ALA A 12 -39.21 33.59 8.79
N LEU A 13 -38.48 32.66 8.17
CA LEU A 13 -39.00 31.87 7.07
C LEU A 13 -39.84 30.72 7.62
N PRO A 14 -41.01 30.45 7.02
CA PRO A 14 -41.88 29.35 7.41
C PRO A 14 -41.27 27.97 7.15
N MET A 15 -40.11 27.89 6.50
CA MET A 15 -39.40 26.66 6.22
C MET A 15 -37.97 26.72 6.81
N THR A 16 -37.69 25.84 7.77
CA THR A 16 -36.32 25.56 8.25
C THR A 16 -35.62 24.63 7.23
N ILE A 17 -34.43 25.00 6.78
CA ILE A 17 -33.60 24.16 5.91
C ILE A 17 -32.88 23.13 6.81
N HIS A 18 -33.29 21.86 6.71
CA HIS A 18 -32.60 20.74 7.34
C HIS A 18 -31.66 20.10 6.32
N THR A 19 -30.36 20.16 6.58
CA THR A 19 -29.35 19.47 5.76
C THR A 19 -29.07 18.11 6.36
N GLU A 20 -29.46 17.04 5.66
CA GLU A 20 -29.05 15.67 5.97
C GLU A 20 -27.87 15.26 5.08
N ALA A 21 -26.69 15.08 5.67
CA ALA A 21 -25.55 14.54 4.96
C ALA A 21 -25.68 13.02 4.86
N ARG A 22 -25.99 12.50 3.67
CA ARG A 22 -26.06 11.06 3.39
C ARG A 22 -24.79 10.57 2.74
N MET A 23 -24.10 9.64 3.38
CA MET A 23 -22.91 8.99 2.83
C MET A 23 -23.33 7.72 2.07
N PHE A 24 -23.28 7.74 0.74
CA PHE A 24 -23.77 6.65 -0.12
C PHE A 24 -23.09 5.29 0.13
N TYR A 25 -21.82 5.26 0.54
CA TYR A 25 -21.06 4.02 0.75
C TYR A 25 -20.77 3.70 2.22
N ASN A 26 -21.19 4.55 3.13
CA ASN A 26 -21.07 4.38 4.58
C ASN A 26 -22.15 5.13 5.34
N GLU A 27 -23.40 4.76 5.12
CA GLU A 27 -24.58 5.43 5.73
C GLU A 27 -24.51 5.49 7.26
N SER A 28 -23.93 4.46 7.88
CA SER A 28 -23.79 4.36 9.34
C SER A 28 -22.52 5.03 9.90
N LEU A 29 -21.72 5.71 9.08
CA LEU A 29 -20.44 6.35 9.43
C LEU A 29 -19.50 5.42 10.24
N LYS A 30 -19.52 4.13 9.93
CA LYS A 30 -18.69 3.13 10.62
C LYS A 30 -17.22 3.33 10.26
N GLY A 31 -16.36 3.50 11.27
CA GLY A 31 -14.91 3.62 11.08
C GLY A 31 -14.26 2.43 10.38
N VAL A 32 -14.88 1.25 10.45
CA VAL A 32 -14.43 0.00 9.80
C VAL A 32 -14.19 0.19 8.30
N TYR A 33 -15.04 0.93 7.59
CA TYR A 33 -14.92 1.19 6.15
C TYR A 33 -13.69 2.04 5.78
N LEU A 34 -13.16 2.78 6.74
CA LEU A 34 -11.93 3.55 6.56
C LEU A 34 -10.71 2.75 7.03
N PHE A 35 -10.79 2.19 8.26
CA PHE A 35 -9.64 1.60 8.93
C PHE A 35 -9.25 0.25 8.36
N VAL A 36 -10.20 -0.63 7.99
CA VAL A 36 -9.86 -1.98 7.50
C VAL A 36 -9.10 -1.94 6.17
N PRO A 37 -9.56 -1.23 5.11
CA PRO A 37 -8.77 -1.11 3.88
C PRO A 37 -7.40 -0.48 4.10
N GLY A 38 -7.31 0.55 4.94
CA GLY A 38 -6.03 1.19 5.27
C GLY A 38 -5.05 0.25 5.98
N THR A 39 -5.55 -0.55 6.92
CA THR A 39 -4.76 -1.55 7.63
C THR A 39 -4.28 -2.68 6.70
N ILE A 40 -5.11 -3.13 5.75
CA ILE A 40 -4.73 -4.09 4.72
C ILE A 40 -3.51 -3.56 3.95
N VAL A 41 -3.60 -2.33 3.41
CA VAL A 41 -2.52 -1.69 2.65
C VAL A 41 -1.24 -1.60 3.47
N LEU A 42 -1.36 -1.14 4.71
CA LEU A 42 -0.22 -0.94 5.62
C LEU A 42 0.48 -2.27 5.95
N ILE A 43 -0.28 -3.28 6.33
CA ILE A 43 0.27 -4.59 6.71
C ILE A 43 0.92 -5.28 5.50
N LEU A 44 0.25 -5.29 4.35
CA LEU A 44 0.81 -5.89 3.13
C LEU A 44 2.12 -5.22 2.74
N MET A 45 2.20 -3.89 2.78
CA MET A 45 3.40 -3.16 2.44
C MET A 45 4.53 -3.44 3.43
N LEU A 46 4.27 -3.31 4.72
CA LEU A 46 5.29 -3.47 5.75
C LEU A 46 5.84 -4.89 5.81
N ILE A 47 4.97 -5.90 5.87
CA ILE A 47 5.42 -7.29 5.97
C ILE A 47 6.22 -7.68 4.74
N SER A 48 5.72 -7.36 3.53
CA SER A 48 6.42 -7.70 2.29
C SER A 48 7.80 -7.03 2.20
N ALA A 49 7.88 -5.74 2.50
CA ALA A 49 9.13 -4.99 2.41
C ALA A 49 10.14 -5.39 3.50
N ILE A 50 9.70 -5.52 4.76
CA ILE A 50 10.58 -5.88 5.89
C ILE A 50 11.14 -7.29 5.71
N MET A 51 10.29 -8.28 5.39
CA MET A 51 10.73 -9.66 5.21
C MET A 51 11.76 -9.79 4.09
N THR A 52 11.51 -9.13 2.96
CA THR A 52 12.46 -9.13 1.83
C THR A 52 13.76 -8.43 2.19
N SER A 53 13.66 -7.27 2.85
CA SER A 53 14.83 -6.49 3.25
C SER A 53 15.73 -7.27 4.22
N ILE A 54 15.15 -7.86 5.26
CA ILE A 54 15.88 -8.69 6.23
C ILE A 54 16.51 -9.91 5.55
N SER A 55 15.76 -10.62 4.71
CA SER A 55 16.25 -11.83 4.05
C SER A 55 17.49 -11.59 3.20
N ILE A 56 17.47 -10.53 2.38
CA ILE A 56 18.60 -10.20 1.52
C ILE A 56 19.79 -9.69 2.35
N THR A 57 19.53 -8.88 3.39
CA THR A 57 20.59 -8.35 4.23
C THR A 57 21.25 -9.45 5.09
N ARG A 58 20.47 -10.45 5.52
CA ARG A 58 20.99 -11.61 6.25
C ARG A 58 22.07 -12.34 5.46
N GLU A 59 21.90 -12.51 4.16
CA GLU A 59 22.92 -13.18 3.36
C GLU A 59 24.19 -12.35 3.16
N LYS A 60 24.05 -11.02 3.18
CA LYS A 60 25.23 -10.14 3.22
C LYS A 60 26.00 -10.31 4.53
N GLU A 61 25.29 -10.34 5.67
CA GLU A 61 25.92 -10.52 6.99
C GLU A 61 26.60 -11.87 7.13
N MET A 62 26.01 -12.93 6.59
CA MET A 62 26.55 -14.30 6.68
C MET A 62 27.66 -14.59 5.66
N GLY A 63 27.98 -13.64 4.75
CA GLY A 63 28.96 -13.85 3.69
C GLY A 63 28.53 -14.81 2.57
N THR A 64 27.30 -15.36 2.67
CA THR A 64 26.76 -16.29 1.66
C THR A 64 26.44 -15.64 0.33
N MET A 65 26.41 -14.29 0.29
CA MET A 65 26.23 -13.53 -0.93
C MET A 65 27.38 -13.78 -1.92
N GLU A 66 28.62 -13.93 -1.43
CA GLU A 66 29.80 -14.18 -2.26
C GLU A 66 29.71 -15.53 -3.00
N THR A 67 29.19 -16.55 -2.33
CA THR A 67 28.98 -17.87 -2.95
C THR A 67 27.90 -17.84 -4.04
N LEU A 68 26.87 -16.99 -3.88
CA LEU A 68 25.86 -16.78 -4.92
C LEU A 68 26.41 -16.05 -6.14
N LEU A 69 27.43 -15.21 -5.96
CA LEU A 69 28.08 -14.44 -7.03
C LEU A 69 29.00 -15.28 -7.91
N VAL A 70 29.63 -16.31 -7.34
CA VAL A 70 30.47 -17.26 -8.10
C VAL A 70 29.60 -18.21 -8.92
N SER A 71 28.31 -18.30 -8.65
CA SER A 71 27.38 -19.13 -9.41
C SER A 71 27.09 -18.49 -10.80
N PRO A 72 26.82 -19.30 -11.83
CA PRO A 72 26.51 -18.79 -13.18
C PRO A 72 25.15 -18.14 -13.31
N LEU A 73 24.48 -17.79 -12.20
CA LEU A 73 23.15 -17.21 -12.16
C LEU A 73 23.17 -15.70 -12.44
N LYS A 74 22.21 -15.23 -13.21
CA LYS A 74 22.01 -13.78 -13.43
C LYS A 74 21.45 -13.14 -12.15
N PRO A 75 21.83 -11.89 -11.80
CA PRO A 75 21.32 -11.18 -10.62
C PRO A 75 19.79 -11.17 -10.50
N ALA A 76 19.10 -11.04 -11.65
CA ALA A 76 17.64 -11.10 -11.70
C ALA A 76 17.07 -12.46 -11.26
N GLN A 77 17.74 -13.57 -11.59
CA GLN A 77 17.31 -14.92 -11.19
C GLN A 77 17.47 -15.13 -9.69
N ILE A 78 18.57 -14.62 -9.12
CA ILE A 78 18.81 -14.66 -7.68
C ILE A 78 17.71 -13.88 -6.94
N ILE A 79 17.43 -12.66 -7.39
CA ILE A 79 16.38 -11.81 -6.80
C ILE A 79 15.01 -12.49 -6.92
N LEU A 80 14.64 -12.97 -8.10
CA LEU A 80 13.34 -13.63 -8.30
C LEU A 80 13.18 -14.88 -7.43
N GLY A 81 14.22 -15.72 -7.36
CA GLY A 81 14.21 -16.91 -6.52
C GLY A 81 13.99 -16.60 -5.04
N LYS A 82 14.49 -15.46 -4.55
CA LYS A 82 14.29 -15.01 -3.17
C LYS A 82 12.96 -14.33 -2.92
N VAL A 83 12.48 -13.57 -3.89
CA VAL A 83 11.23 -12.82 -3.80
C VAL A 83 10.01 -13.76 -3.85
N MET A 84 10.08 -14.86 -4.63
CA MET A 84 8.97 -15.80 -4.80
C MET A 84 8.40 -16.36 -3.50
N PRO A 85 9.17 -16.92 -2.55
CA PRO A 85 8.61 -17.42 -1.30
C PRO A 85 7.96 -16.33 -0.46
N TYR A 86 8.52 -15.12 -0.44
CA TYR A 86 7.92 -13.98 0.27
C TYR A 86 6.66 -13.47 -0.40
N MET A 87 6.57 -13.55 -1.72
CA MET A 87 5.35 -13.24 -2.46
C MET A 87 4.22 -14.20 -2.08
N LEU A 88 4.50 -15.51 -1.98
CA LEU A 88 3.52 -16.49 -1.53
C LEU A 88 3.06 -16.23 -0.09
N LEU A 89 4.00 -15.95 0.83
CA LEU A 89 3.66 -15.59 2.20
C LEU A 89 2.82 -14.30 2.27
N ALA A 90 3.15 -13.31 1.48
CA ALA A 90 2.39 -12.06 1.42
C ALA A 90 0.98 -12.27 0.85
N LEU A 91 0.80 -13.17 -0.11
CA LEU A 91 -0.51 -13.56 -0.63
C LEU A 91 -1.35 -14.25 0.45
N VAL A 92 -0.78 -15.18 1.21
CA VAL A 92 -1.46 -15.82 2.34
C VAL A 92 -1.90 -14.76 3.37
N ASN A 93 -1.02 -13.81 3.71
CA ASN A 93 -1.37 -12.69 4.57
C ASN A 93 -2.50 -11.84 3.98
N ALA A 94 -2.45 -11.52 2.68
CA ALA A 94 -3.50 -10.76 2.01
C ALA A 94 -4.86 -11.44 2.14
N ILE A 95 -4.91 -12.73 1.82
CA ILE A 95 -6.13 -13.54 1.94
C ILE A 95 -6.63 -13.54 3.38
N THR A 96 -5.74 -13.78 4.34
CA THR A 96 -6.09 -13.84 5.76
C THR A 96 -6.69 -12.52 6.24
N ILE A 97 -6.07 -11.37 5.90
CA ILE A 97 -6.53 -10.05 6.35
C ILE A 97 -7.87 -9.70 5.69
N VAL A 98 -8.05 -10.02 4.40
CA VAL A 98 -9.32 -9.80 3.69
C VAL A 98 -10.43 -10.64 4.29
N LEU A 99 -10.16 -11.93 4.61
CA LEU A 99 -11.13 -12.81 5.27
C LEU A 99 -11.50 -12.30 6.68
N LEU A 100 -10.52 -11.86 7.47
CA LEU A 100 -10.77 -11.24 8.78
C LEU A 100 -11.61 -9.96 8.62
N GLY A 101 -11.31 -9.14 7.63
CA GLY A 101 -12.08 -7.94 7.29
C GLY A 101 -13.54 -8.27 6.98
N TYR A 102 -13.78 -9.32 6.22
CA TYR A 102 -15.12 -9.76 5.85
C TYR A 102 -15.88 -10.41 7.02
N PHE A 103 -15.29 -11.44 7.67
CA PHE A 103 -15.98 -12.24 8.68
C PHE A 103 -16.09 -11.55 10.05
N ILE A 104 -15.04 -10.85 10.50
CA ILE A 104 -15.00 -10.24 11.83
C ILE A 104 -15.52 -8.81 11.80
N PHE A 105 -15.08 -8.03 10.82
CA PHE A 105 -15.42 -6.61 10.75
C PHE A 105 -16.65 -6.32 9.87
N GLY A 106 -17.21 -7.33 9.19
CA GLY A 106 -18.39 -7.18 8.37
C GLY A 106 -18.19 -6.23 7.18
N LEU A 107 -16.95 -6.12 6.67
CA LEU A 107 -16.65 -5.28 5.54
C LEU A 107 -17.19 -5.92 4.25
N PRO A 108 -18.10 -5.27 3.51
CA PRO A 108 -18.62 -5.85 2.28
C PRO A 108 -17.53 -5.91 1.20
N ILE A 109 -17.51 -7.01 0.45
CA ILE A 109 -16.72 -7.13 -0.79
C ILE A 109 -17.72 -7.10 -1.94
N GLN A 110 -17.99 -5.90 -2.46
CA GLN A 110 -18.98 -5.70 -3.52
C GLN A 110 -18.41 -5.95 -4.92
N GLY A 111 -17.09 -5.82 -5.08
CA GLY A 111 -16.42 -5.98 -6.36
C GLY A 111 -15.88 -7.38 -6.62
N SER A 112 -15.17 -7.53 -7.74
CA SER A 112 -14.56 -8.80 -8.15
C SER A 112 -13.39 -9.20 -7.23
N ILE A 113 -13.48 -10.37 -6.60
CA ILE A 113 -12.41 -10.95 -5.77
C ILE A 113 -11.15 -11.21 -6.61
N LEU A 114 -11.33 -11.62 -7.88
CA LEU A 114 -10.19 -11.84 -8.78
C LEU A 114 -9.43 -10.55 -9.06
N LEU A 115 -10.15 -9.45 -9.32
CA LEU A 115 -9.53 -8.14 -9.52
C LEU A 115 -8.79 -7.69 -8.25
N LEU A 116 -9.40 -7.85 -7.08
CA LEU A 116 -8.78 -7.53 -5.80
C LEU A 116 -7.50 -8.34 -5.57
N ALA A 117 -7.50 -9.64 -5.93
CA ALA A 117 -6.33 -10.51 -5.81
C ALA A 117 -5.19 -10.08 -6.76
N LEU A 118 -5.52 -9.73 -8.02
CA LEU A 118 -4.53 -9.26 -9.00
C LEU A 118 -3.90 -7.93 -8.58
N GLU A 119 -4.71 -6.98 -8.14
CA GLU A 119 -4.24 -5.69 -7.63
C GLU A 119 -3.39 -5.84 -6.36
N SER A 120 -3.79 -6.74 -5.46
CA SER A 120 -2.99 -7.08 -4.27
C SER A 120 -1.65 -7.70 -4.65
N LEU A 121 -1.61 -8.58 -5.65
CA LEU A 121 -0.38 -9.18 -6.16
C LEU A 121 0.56 -8.13 -6.77
N LEU A 122 0.02 -7.20 -7.54
CA LEU A 122 0.78 -6.07 -8.09
C LEU A 122 1.39 -5.22 -6.98
N PHE A 123 0.60 -4.88 -5.97
CA PHE A 123 1.05 -4.09 -4.83
C PHE A 123 2.09 -4.83 -3.96
N ILE A 124 1.90 -6.13 -3.70
CA ILE A 124 2.88 -6.98 -3.01
C ILE A 124 4.20 -6.98 -3.78
N THR A 125 4.17 -7.17 -5.11
CA THR A 125 5.36 -7.16 -5.96
C THR A 125 6.12 -5.84 -5.84
N LEU A 126 5.41 -4.73 -5.80
CA LEU A 126 5.99 -3.41 -5.58
C LEU A 126 6.62 -3.28 -4.17
N ALA A 127 5.92 -3.74 -3.14
CA ALA A 127 6.43 -3.71 -1.76
C ALA A 127 7.68 -4.58 -1.58
N LEU A 128 7.74 -5.74 -2.23
CA LEU A 128 8.93 -6.59 -2.28
C LEU A 128 10.10 -5.86 -2.96
N ALA A 129 9.86 -5.14 -4.05
CA ALA A 129 10.88 -4.33 -4.73
C ALA A 129 11.43 -3.21 -3.83
N LEU A 130 10.58 -2.56 -3.03
CA LEU A 130 11.03 -1.61 -2.00
C LEU A 130 11.88 -2.29 -0.93
N GLY A 131 11.52 -3.49 -0.48
CA GLY A 131 12.33 -4.28 0.44
C GLY A 131 13.73 -4.57 -0.10
N ILE A 132 13.85 -4.94 -1.39
CA ILE A 132 15.15 -5.11 -2.05
C ILE A 132 15.92 -3.79 -2.03
N LEU A 133 15.28 -2.67 -2.33
CA LEU A 133 15.92 -1.36 -2.32
C LEU A 133 16.48 -1.00 -0.93
N PHE A 134 15.72 -1.21 0.14
CA PHE A 134 16.19 -1.00 1.52
C PHE A 134 17.34 -1.92 1.87
N SER A 135 17.33 -3.19 1.44
CA SER A 135 18.44 -4.11 1.67
C SER A 135 19.74 -3.67 1.00
N THR A 136 19.67 -2.90 -0.11
CA THR A 136 20.88 -2.42 -0.77
C THR A 136 21.64 -1.37 0.06
N ILE A 137 20.95 -0.56 0.84
CA ILE A 137 21.55 0.52 1.64
C ILE A 137 21.87 0.08 3.07
N ALA A 138 21.23 -0.96 3.56
CA ALA A 138 21.40 -1.45 4.92
C ALA A 138 22.67 -2.29 5.09
N PRO A 139 23.51 -2.02 6.12
CA PRO A 139 24.69 -2.83 6.43
C PRO A 139 24.35 -4.14 7.13
N ASN A 140 23.30 -4.19 7.94
CA ASN A 140 22.88 -5.34 8.72
C ASN A 140 21.36 -5.49 8.78
N GLN A 141 20.88 -6.66 9.26
CA GLN A 141 19.44 -6.99 9.34
C GLN A 141 18.66 -5.98 10.20
N MET A 142 19.23 -5.55 11.31
CA MET A 142 18.58 -4.61 12.21
C MET A 142 18.34 -3.26 11.53
N VAL A 143 19.35 -2.73 10.85
CA VAL A 143 19.23 -1.48 10.08
C VAL A 143 18.25 -1.65 8.91
N ALA A 144 18.25 -2.80 8.22
CA ALA A 144 17.32 -3.10 7.15
C ALA A 144 15.86 -3.09 7.65
N MET A 145 15.61 -3.72 8.79
CA MET A 145 14.30 -3.76 9.42
C MET A 145 13.83 -2.35 9.80
N PHE A 146 14.63 -1.60 10.55
CA PHE A 146 14.24 -0.25 10.99
C PHE A 146 14.10 0.73 9.82
N ALA A 147 14.99 0.68 8.83
CA ALA A 147 14.91 1.54 7.65
C ALA A 147 13.63 1.25 6.85
N SER A 148 13.28 -0.03 6.66
CA SER A 148 12.04 -0.41 5.99
C SER A 148 10.83 -0.02 6.82
N MET A 149 10.85 -0.27 8.12
CA MET A 149 9.73 0.05 9.01
C MET A 149 9.47 1.56 9.07
N ILE A 150 10.47 2.35 9.42
CA ILE A 150 10.30 3.81 9.57
C ILE A 150 10.06 4.46 8.21
N GLY A 151 10.82 4.05 7.18
CA GLY A 151 10.73 4.62 5.84
C GLY A 151 9.41 4.34 5.12
N LEU A 152 8.68 3.30 5.52
CA LEU A 152 7.38 2.96 4.94
C LEU A 152 6.20 3.25 5.85
N LEU A 153 6.32 2.99 7.17
CA LEU A 153 5.23 3.16 8.12
C LEU A 153 4.77 4.63 8.20
N LEU A 154 5.71 5.54 8.50
CA LEU A 154 5.37 6.94 8.71
C LEU A 154 4.78 7.61 7.45
N PRO A 155 5.39 7.48 6.25
CA PRO A 155 4.79 8.03 5.05
C PRO A 155 3.43 7.40 4.72
N THR A 156 3.28 6.09 4.93
CA THR A 156 2.02 5.40 4.67
C THR A 156 0.91 5.90 5.60
N LEU A 157 1.15 6.05 6.89
CA LEU A 157 0.17 6.53 7.83
C LEU A 157 -0.29 7.96 7.54
N ILE A 158 0.66 8.83 7.21
CA ILE A 158 0.40 10.27 7.05
C ILE A 158 -0.07 10.59 5.64
N LEU A 159 0.62 10.11 4.60
CA LEU A 159 0.48 10.61 3.23
C LEU A 159 -0.30 9.68 2.29
N SER A 160 -0.81 8.53 2.74
CA SER A 160 -1.58 7.64 1.89
C SER A 160 -3.07 7.99 1.79
N GLY A 161 -3.56 8.89 2.65
CA GLY A 161 -5.00 9.12 2.81
C GLY A 161 -5.67 8.07 3.71
N PHE A 162 -4.87 7.34 4.51
CA PHE A 162 -5.37 6.35 5.45
C PHE A 162 -5.99 7.02 6.68
N ILE A 163 -5.20 7.80 7.44
CA ILE A 163 -5.67 8.48 8.65
C ILE A 163 -6.22 9.86 8.31
N PHE A 164 -5.47 10.63 7.53
CA PHE A 164 -5.82 11.99 7.16
C PHE A 164 -6.28 12.05 5.69
N PRO A 165 -7.47 12.60 5.40
CA PRO A 165 -7.90 12.84 4.02
C PRO A 165 -6.88 13.73 3.29
N LEU A 166 -6.48 13.32 2.10
CA LEU A 166 -5.46 14.04 1.31
C LEU A 166 -5.89 15.45 0.95
N GLU A 167 -7.18 15.66 0.80
CA GLU A 167 -7.82 16.94 0.45
C GLU A 167 -7.58 18.03 1.53
N ASN A 168 -7.42 17.61 2.79
CA ASN A 168 -7.19 18.51 3.92
C ASN A 168 -5.71 18.84 4.14
N MET A 169 -4.80 18.31 3.31
CA MET A 169 -3.37 18.53 3.43
C MET A 169 -2.92 19.76 2.61
N PRO A 170 -1.86 20.45 3.04
CA PRO A 170 -1.20 21.46 2.21
C PRO A 170 -0.77 20.88 0.85
N GLN A 171 -0.82 21.70 -0.21
CA GLN A 171 -0.57 21.25 -1.59
C GLN A 171 0.78 20.55 -1.78
N TRP A 172 1.83 21.01 -1.09
CA TRP A 172 3.14 20.38 -1.15
C TRP A 172 3.17 18.95 -0.58
N LEU A 173 2.41 18.67 0.49
CA LEU A 173 2.26 17.31 1.03
C LEU A 173 1.45 16.41 0.08
N GLN A 174 0.42 16.97 -0.54
CA GLN A 174 -0.33 16.25 -1.56
C GLN A 174 0.57 15.82 -2.73
N LEU A 175 1.52 16.69 -3.14
CA LEU A 175 2.47 16.38 -4.21
C LEU A 175 3.38 15.21 -3.83
N PHE A 176 3.92 15.19 -2.60
CA PHE A 176 4.72 14.06 -2.11
C PHE A 176 3.93 12.76 -2.03
N SER A 177 2.64 12.82 -1.71
CA SER A 177 1.80 11.64 -1.62
C SER A 177 1.63 10.91 -2.95
N TYR A 178 1.78 11.59 -4.11
CA TYR A 178 1.73 10.94 -5.43
C TYR A 178 2.85 9.94 -5.67
N ILE A 179 4.00 10.12 -5.00
CA ILE A 179 5.17 9.23 -5.12
C ILE A 179 4.96 7.94 -4.30
N LEU A 180 3.99 7.92 -3.39
CA LEU A 180 3.79 6.82 -2.46
C LEU A 180 2.83 5.77 -3.02
N PRO A 181 3.28 4.52 -3.18
CA PRO A 181 2.44 3.43 -3.66
C PRO A 181 1.19 3.15 -2.82
N PRO A 182 1.21 3.23 -1.46
CA PRO A 182 0.05 3.00 -0.63
C PRO A 182 -1.14 3.87 -0.94
N ARG A 183 -0.92 5.11 -1.39
CA ARG A 183 -1.99 6.03 -1.81
C ARG A 183 -2.84 5.42 -2.92
N TRP A 184 -2.19 4.93 -3.95
CA TRP A 184 -2.85 4.39 -5.13
C TRP A 184 -3.57 3.07 -4.83
N PHE A 185 -2.90 2.18 -4.11
CA PHE A 185 -3.50 0.91 -3.74
C PHE A 185 -4.66 1.09 -2.75
N LEU A 186 -4.59 2.06 -1.83
CA LEU A 186 -5.70 2.38 -0.93
C LEU A 186 -6.95 2.85 -1.72
N THR A 187 -6.73 3.64 -2.77
CA THR A 187 -7.82 4.08 -3.65
C THR A 187 -8.43 2.89 -4.40
N ILE A 188 -7.59 2.00 -4.94
CA ILE A 188 -8.02 0.79 -5.65
C ILE A 188 -8.85 -0.11 -4.73
N ILE A 189 -8.31 -0.45 -3.56
CA ILE A 189 -8.98 -1.39 -2.63
C ILE A 189 -10.31 -0.84 -2.13
N LYS A 190 -10.39 0.46 -1.82
CA LYS A 190 -11.64 1.12 -1.43
C LYS A 190 -12.66 1.10 -2.56
N ASN A 191 -12.25 1.37 -3.80
CA ASN A 191 -13.16 1.35 -4.95
C ASN A 191 -13.68 -0.06 -5.24
N ILE A 192 -12.82 -1.08 -5.18
CA ILE A 192 -13.23 -2.47 -5.42
C ILE A 192 -14.10 -2.97 -4.26
N MET A 193 -13.64 -2.87 -3.01
CA MET A 193 -14.33 -3.47 -1.87
C MET A 193 -15.64 -2.75 -1.52
N LEU A 194 -15.64 -1.41 -1.49
CA LEU A 194 -16.78 -0.64 -0.98
C LEU A 194 -17.75 -0.22 -2.08
N LYS A 195 -17.24 0.08 -3.29
CA LYS A 195 -18.06 0.59 -4.38
C LYS A 195 -18.38 -0.45 -5.45
N GLY A 196 -17.78 -1.65 -5.37
CA GLY A 196 -17.96 -2.69 -6.40
C GLY A 196 -17.38 -2.31 -7.76
N ALA A 197 -16.41 -1.39 -7.80
CA ALA A 197 -15.86 -0.88 -9.04
C ALA A 197 -15.08 -1.97 -9.80
N GLY A 198 -15.30 -2.05 -11.11
CA GLY A 198 -14.51 -2.86 -12.04
C GLY A 198 -13.20 -2.17 -12.45
N LEU A 199 -12.40 -2.89 -13.27
CA LEU A 199 -11.14 -2.38 -13.80
C LEU A 199 -11.29 -1.04 -14.54
N GLU A 200 -12.44 -0.82 -15.17
CA GLU A 200 -12.77 0.42 -15.90
C GLU A 200 -12.63 1.69 -15.05
N PHE A 201 -12.84 1.56 -13.74
CA PHE A 201 -12.80 2.69 -12.81
C PHE A 201 -11.46 2.85 -12.11
N VAL A 202 -10.64 1.79 -12.02
CA VAL A 202 -9.35 1.79 -11.29
C VAL A 202 -8.13 1.67 -12.20
N TRP A 203 -8.31 1.62 -13.52
CA TRP A 203 -7.24 1.39 -14.49
C TRP A 203 -6.10 2.41 -14.42
N LYS A 204 -6.42 3.68 -14.07
CA LYS A 204 -5.41 4.75 -13.94
C LYS A 204 -4.46 4.47 -12.77
N GLU A 205 -5.03 4.15 -11.63
CA GLU A 205 -4.30 3.81 -10.42
C GLU A 205 -3.48 2.53 -10.61
N THR A 206 -4.06 1.54 -11.28
CA THR A 206 -3.38 0.29 -11.66
C THR A 206 -2.18 0.55 -12.56
N LEU A 207 -2.32 1.39 -13.59
CA LEU A 207 -1.20 1.75 -14.47
C LEU A 207 -0.09 2.49 -13.72
N ILE A 208 -0.44 3.38 -12.80
CA ILE A 208 0.55 4.09 -11.98
C ILE A 208 1.30 3.09 -11.09
N LEU A 209 0.59 2.18 -10.41
CA LEU A 209 1.22 1.13 -9.61
C LEU A 209 2.12 0.21 -10.44
N ALA A 210 1.65 -0.21 -11.62
CA ALA A 210 2.45 -1.02 -12.53
C ALA A 210 3.72 -0.29 -12.99
N GLY A 211 3.60 0.98 -13.35
CA GLY A 211 4.75 1.83 -13.71
C GLY A 211 5.74 1.97 -12.54
N MET A 212 5.26 2.25 -11.34
CA MET A 212 6.09 2.29 -10.13
C MET A 212 6.79 0.96 -9.86
N THR A 213 6.08 -0.16 -10.03
CA THR A 213 6.64 -1.50 -9.85
C THR A 213 7.80 -1.75 -10.81
N ILE A 214 7.64 -1.45 -12.10
CA ILE A 214 8.68 -1.62 -13.11
C ILE A 214 9.89 -0.75 -12.79
N VAL A 215 9.68 0.52 -12.43
CA VAL A 215 10.77 1.45 -12.08
C VAL A 215 11.53 0.95 -10.86
N LEU A 216 10.82 0.62 -9.77
CA LEU A 216 11.43 0.18 -8.52
C LEU A 216 12.18 -1.16 -8.70
N PHE A 217 11.62 -2.11 -9.43
CA PHE A 217 12.29 -3.37 -9.74
C PHE A 217 13.56 -3.15 -10.55
N THR A 218 13.49 -2.30 -11.57
CA THR A 218 14.66 -1.98 -12.42
C THR A 218 15.76 -1.30 -11.62
N VAL A 219 15.41 -0.34 -10.76
CA VAL A 219 16.36 0.36 -9.88
C VAL A 219 16.97 -0.62 -8.86
N SER A 220 16.15 -1.49 -8.28
CA SER A 220 16.59 -2.49 -7.30
C SER A 220 17.58 -3.47 -7.92
N ILE A 221 17.33 -3.99 -9.12
CA ILE A 221 18.23 -4.89 -9.83
C ILE A 221 19.55 -4.19 -10.18
N LYS A 222 19.49 -2.95 -10.69
CA LYS A 222 20.70 -2.18 -11.02
C LYS A 222 21.55 -1.90 -9.79
N LYS A 223 20.96 -1.43 -8.69
CA LYS A 223 21.70 -1.15 -7.45
C LYS A 223 22.26 -2.43 -6.81
N PHE A 224 21.54 -3.52 -6.91
CA PHE A 224 22.00 -4.82 -6.46
C PHE A 224 23.29 -5.25 -7.21
N LYS A 225 23.32 -5.08 -8.53
CA LYS A 225 24.50 -5.41 -9.36
C LYS A 225 25.73 -4.53 -9.06
N ILE A 226 25.56 -3.22 -8.86
CA ILE A 226 26.68 -2.29 -8.64
C ILE A 226 27.39 -2.54 -7.31
N ARG A 227 26.72 -3.03 -6.30
CA ARG A 227 27.29 -3.28 -4.97
C ARG A 227 27.97 -4.64 -4.83
N LEU A 228 27.93 -5.44 -5.88
CA LEU A 228 28.56 -6.75 -5.99
C LEU A 228 29.89 -6.70 -6.78
N GLN A 229 30.23 -5.55 -7.35
CA GLN A 229 31.54 -5.19 -7.91
C GLN A 229 32.31 -4.30 -6.92
#